data_a931ba81cebdc36f62b6f80025c7d04e
#
_entry.id   a931ba81cebdc36f62b6f80025c7d04e
#
_cell.length_a   1.000
_cell.length_b   1.000
_cell.length_c   1.000
_cell.angle_alpha   90.00
_cell.angle_beta   90.00
_cell.angle_gamma   90.00
#
_symmetry.space_group_name_H-M   'P 1'
#
loop_
_entity.id
_entity.type
_entity.pdbx_description
1 polymer ?
#
loop_
_entity_poly.entity_id
_entity_poly.type
_entity_poly.pdbx_seq_one_letter_code
_entity_poly.pdbx_strand_id
1 'polypeptide(L)' 'MYAVITGASSGIGEQFAKRLAKEGYDLILVARRRERLTALSDKLKATHKELECDIFTADLMQLDELSLI' A
#
# COMPACT_ATOMS: atom_id res chain seq x y z
N MET A 1 4.10 13.12 -3.89
CA MET A 1 3.05 13.07 -2.86
C MET A 1 2.72 11.61 -2.54
N TYR A 2 2.62 11.29 -1.28
CA TYR A 2 2.35 9.92 -0.84
C TYR A 2 0.89 9.70 -0.48
N ALA A 3 0.38 8.55 -0.84
CA ALA A 3 -0.95 8.11 -0.43
C ALA A 3 -0.79 6.84 0.42
N VAL A 4 -1.46 6.80 1.56
CA VAL A 4 -1.43 5.63 2.45
C VAL A 4 -2.65 4.78 2.18
N ILE A 5 -2.43 3.50 1.89
CA ILE A 5 -3.51 2.57 1.61
C ILE A 5 -3.49 1.46 2.64
N THR A 6 -4.48 1.46 3.54
CA THR A 6 -4.67 0.39 4.50
C THR A 6 -5.48 -0.72 3.86
N GLY A 7 -5.22 -1.97 4.23
CA GLY A 7 -5.89 -3.10 3.63
C GLY A 7 -5.50 -3.33 2.17
N ALA A 8 -4.27 -2.95 1.80
CA ALA A 8 -3.82 -3.00 0.41
C ALA A 8 -3.78 -4.42 -0.17
N SER A 9 -3.79 -5.45 0.68
CA SER A 9 -3.82 -6.83 0.22
C SER A 9 -5.21 -7.31 -0.19
N SER A 10 -6.27 -6.52 0.09
CA SER A 10 -7.62 -6.84 -0.35
C SER A 10 -7.83 -6.39 -1.79
N GLY A 11 -8.82 -6.95 -2.47
CA GLY A 11 -9.12 -6.58 -3.84
C GLY A 11 -9.42 -5.09 -4.02
N ILE A 12 -10.16 -4.52 -3.07
CA ILE A 12 -10.51 -3.10 -3.11
C ILE A 12 -9.28 -2.22 -2.91
N GLY A 13 -8.45 -2.55 -1.90
CA GLY A 13 -7.22 -1.81 -1.64
C GLY A 13 -6.25 -1.88 -2.82
N GLU A 14 -6.15 -3.04 -3.45
CA GLU A 14 -5.32 -3.22 -4.63
C GLU A 14 -5.77 -2.31 -5.78
N GLN A 15 -7.06 -2.22 -6.02
CA GLN A 15 -7.61 -1.36 -7.07
C GLN A 15 -7.29 0.11 -6.80
N PHE A 16 -7.42 0.55 -5.55
CA PHE A 16 -7.04 1.91 -5.17
C PHE A 16 -5.57 2.17 -5.41
N ALA A 17 -4.71 1.22 -5.04
CA ALA A 17 -3.28 1.35 -5.24
C ALA A 17 -2.94 1.53 -6.72
N LYS A 18 -3.53 0.72 -7.56
CA LYS A 18 -3.31 0.81 -9.00
C LYS A 18 -3.74 2.16 -9.56
N ARG A 19 -4.88 2.64 -9.12
CA ARG A 19 -5.41 3.91 -9.60
C ARG A 19 -4.54 5.09 -9.17
N LEU A 20 -4.15 5.12 -7.90
CA LEU A 20 -3.32 6.20 -7.39
C LEU A 20 -1.92 6.19 -8.03
N ALA A 21 -1.35 5.02 -8.26
CA ALA A 21 -0.08 4.90 -8.95
C ALA A 21 -0.18 5.47 -10.37
N LYS A 22 -1.27 5.19 -11.04
CA LYS A 22 -1.52 5.72 -12.39
C LYS A 22 -1.63 7.23 -12.38
N GLU A 23 -2.14 7.82 -11.31
CA GLU A 23 -2.28 9.26 -11.17
C GLU A 23 -0.99 9.95 -10.68
N GLY A 24 0.07 9.19 -10.47
CA GLY A 24 1.37 9.76 -10.13
C GLY A 24 1.67 9.84 -8.64
N TYR A 25 0.85 9.22 -7.80
CA TYR A 25 1.12 9.20 -6.35
C TYR A 25 2.14 8.13 -6.00
N ASP A 26 3.02 8.47 -5.08
CA ASP A 26 3.83 7.47 -4.40
C ASP A 26 2.97 6.82 -3.33
N LEU A 27 3.25 5.56 -3.01
CA LEU A 27 2.35 4.79 -2.17
C LEU A 27 3.01 4.25 -0.91
N ILE A 28 2.22 4.19 0.16
CA ILE A 28 2.57 3.48 1.38
C ILE A 28 1.48 2.43 1.57
N LEU A 29 1.84 1.17 1.42
CA LEU A 29 0.91 0.06 1.48
C LEU A 29 0.95 -0.59 2.86
N VAL A 30 -0.19 -0.73 3.49
CA VAL A 30 -0.29 -1.31 4.83
C VAL A 30 -1.27 -2.48 4.82
N ALA A 31 -0.83 -3.63 5.28
CA ALA A 31 -1.69 -4.80 5.44
C ALA A 31 -1.00 -5.82 6.34
N ARG A 32 -1.72 -6.88 6.71
CA ARG A 32 -1.16 -7.90 7.59
C ARG A 32 -0.20 -8.84 6.89
N ARG A 33 -0.35 -9.06 5.59
CA ARG A 33 0.44 -10.06 4.85
C ARG A 33 1.48 -9.39 3.97
N ARG A 34 2.74 -9.56 4.35
CA ARG A 34 3.84 -8.94 3.65
C ARG A 34 4.00 -9.45 2.21
N GLU A 35 3.83 -10.75 1.99
CA GLU A 35 4.03 -11.32 0.67
C GLU A 35 3.06 -10.75 -0.37
N ARG A 36 1.84 -10.44 0.05
CA ARG A 36 0.86 -9.81 -0.85
C ARG A 36 1.22 -8.36 -1.16
N LEU A 37 1.71 -7.65 -0.15
CA LEU A 37 2.18 -6.27 -0.34
C LEU A 37 3.38 -6.22 -1.26
N THR A 38 4.33 -7.14 -1.07
CA THR A 38 5.52 -7.21 -1.91
C THR A 38 5.15 -7.50 -3.36
N ALA A 39 4.26 -8.44 -3.58
CA ALA A 39 3.79 -8.77 -4.93
C ALA A 39 3.12 -7.57 -5.60
N LEU A 40 2.26 -6.87 -4.85
CA LEU A 40 1.58 -5.68 -5.38
C LEU A 40 2.58 -4.55 -5.67
N SER A 41 3.50 -4.31 -4.76
CA SER A 41 4.54 -3.30 -4.93
C SER A 41 5.38 -3.58 -6.18
N ASP A 42 5.83 -4.82 -6.35
CA ASP A 42 6.63 -5.20 -7.52
C ASP A 42 5.87 -5.01 -8.82
N LYS A 43 4.60 -5.37 -8.81
CA LYS A 43 3.73 -5.21 -9.96
C LYS A 43 3.54 -3.75 -10.33
N LEU A 44 3.33 -2.89 -9.33
CA LEU A 44 3.15 -1.47 -9.57
C LEU A 44 4.44 -0.81 -10.05
N LYS A 45 5.57 -1.17 -9.48
CA LYS A 45 6.86 -0.63 -9.89
C LYS A 45 7.27 -1.08 -11.29
N ALA A 46 6.83 -2.26 -11.70
CA ALA A 46 7.08 -2.73 -13.07
C ALA A 46 6.35 -1.88 -14.10
N THR A 47 5.17 -1.39 -13.75
CA THR A 47 4.35 -0.55 -14.63
C THR A 47 4.73 0.93 -14.52
N HIS A 48 5.06 1.38 -13.30
CA HIS A 48 5.40 2.78 -13.02
C HIS A 48 6.80 2.86 -12.44
N LYS A 49 7.79 3.03 -13.31
CA LYS A 49 9.21 2.93 -12.91
C LYS A 49 9.67 4.00 -11.91
N GLU A 50 9.02 5.14 -11.90
CA GLU A 50 9.36 6.22 -10.99
C GLU A 50 8.61 6.16 -9.66
N LEU A 51 7.72 5.19 -9.51
CA LEU A 51 6.90 5.03 -8.32
C LEU A 51 7.76 4.65 -7.12
N GLU A 52 7.59 5.37 -6.02
CA GLU A 52 8.10 4.96 -4.73
C GLU A 52 6.97 4.26 -3.98
N CYS A 53 7.24 3.06 -3.51
CA CYS A 53 6.23 2.24 -2.86
C CYS A 53 6.82 1.58 -1.63
N ASP A 54 6.42 2.06 -0.46
CA ASP A 54 6.86 1.48 0.82
C ASP A 54 5.80 0.52 1.32
N ILE A 55 6.26 -0.50 2.03
CA ILE A 55 5.38 -1.52 2.59
C ILE A 55 5.54 -1.58 4.09
N PHE A 56 4.41 -1.57 4.80
CA PHE A 56 4.38 -1.77 6.24
C PHE A 56 3.43 -2.89 6.56
N THR A 57 3.92 -3.91 7.26
CA THR A 57 3.07 -4.98 7.75
C THR A 57 2.58 -4.59 9.12
N ALA A 58 1.26 -4.53 9.29
CA ALA A 58 0.66 -4.17 10.55
C ALA A 58 -0.74 -4.74 10.66
N ASP A 59 -1.12 -5.11 11.87
CA ASP A 59 -2.49 -5.46 12.18
C ASP A 59 -3.26 -4.16 12.39
N LEU A 60 -4.41 -4.01 11.75
CA LEU A 60 -5.21 -2.81 11.88
C LEU A 60 -5.66 -2.54 13.32
N MET A 61 -5.83 -3.59 14.11
CA MET A 61 -6.17 -3.41 15.52
C MET A 61 -5.03 -2.74 16.29
N GLN A 62 -3.80 -3.06 15.95
CA GLN A 62 -2.64 -2.40 16.55
C GLN A 62 -2.51 -0.96 16.09
N LEU A 63 -2.86 -0.68 14.87
CA LEU A 63 -2.87 0.69 14.35
C LEU A 63 -3.87 1.57 15.08
N ASP A 64 -5.02 1.01 15.44
CA ASP A 64 -6.01 1.75 16.21
C ASP A 64 -5.45 2.17 17.56
N GLU A 65 -4.68 1.29 18.21
CA GLU A 65 -4.02 1.64 19.46
C GLU A 65 -3.01 2.77 19.26
N LEU A 66 -2.25 2.71 18.19
CA LEU A 66 -1.28 3.74 17.88
C LEU A 66 -1.93 5.08 17.58
N SER A 67 -3.09 5.07 16.96
CA SER A 67 -3.78 6.30 16.60
C SER A 67 -4.34 7.04 17.81
N LEU A 68 -4.45 6.38 18.95
CA LEU A 68 -4.91 7.00 20.19
C LEU A 68 -3.80 7.79 20.90
N ILE A 69 -2.58 7.58 20.49
CA ILE A 69 -1.42 8.27 21.06
C ILE A 69 -1.24 9.62 20.39
#